data_bfea75b3efd6d13907dd10608134a6f1
#
_entry.id   bfea75b3efd6d13907dd10608134a6f1
#
_cell.length_a   1.000
_cell.length_b   1.000
_cell.length_c   1.000
_cell.angle_alpha   90.00
_cell.angle_beta   90.00
_cell.angle_gamma   90.00
#
_symmetry.space_group_name_H-M   'P 1'
#
loop_
_entity.id
_entity.type
_entity.pdbx_description
1 polymer ?
#
loop_
_entity_poly.entity_id
_entity_poly.type
_entity_poly.pdbx_seq_one_letter_code
_entity_poly.pdbx_strand_id
1 'polypeptide(L)'
;MAEAKPAAPATPARKKVTIPMLVDKMKKGEPIVQLAVYDYETAIIADRVGIDILCVSDTGGMVLFGHESTTSVSFEEVMFMAQAVKRGSKYGLRMVDMPYMSFHLSAQQAVDNAAKYVSQGGAEVMKCEGNQHHAKYIEAIVKAGIPVQGHIGITPMRMPQLGGFFAQGKTADRAKELVDDAWAMVDAGCFSIMCEVTTSEVCQYLAETLPVPVISLGAGNAAHGVHIIGSDLFHLYEAHVPRHSKIYVDLVPILEKGLSDYRDDVRSRAYPGKEHTVFMKEDELAKFKQMMGSKKPARQG
;
A
#
# COMPACT_ATOMS: atom_id res chain seq x y z
N MET A 1 23.19 32.34 -3.08
CA MET A 1 22.74 31.56 -4.25
C MET A 1 22.82 30.09 -3.86
N ALA A 2 21.68 29.41 -3.74
CA ALA A 2 21.67 27.98 -3.42
C ALA A 2 22.17 27.24 -4.66
N GLU A 3 23.23 26.45 -4.51
CA GLU A 3 23.71 25.55 -5.56
C GLU A 3 22.60 24.56 -5.93
N ALA A 4 22.25 24.53 -7.21
CA ALA A 4 21.29 23.59 -7.73
C ALA A 4 21.87 22.17 -7.56
N LYS A 5 21.14 21.33 -6.81
CA LYS A 5 21.45 19.90 -6.69
C LYS A 5 21.57 19.31 -8.10
N PRO A 6 22.61 18.53 -8.41
CA PRO A 6 22.74 17.92 -9.73
C PRO A 6 21.51 17.06 -10.03
N ALA A 7 20.98 17.23 -11.25
CA ALA A 7 19.85 16.43 -11.73
C ALA A 7 20.21 14.95 -11.67
N ALA A 8 19.36 14.15 -11.03
CA ALA A 8 19.52 12.70 -11.03
C ALA A 8 19.59 12.18 -12.48
N PRO A 9 20.43 11.16 -12.77
CA PRO A 9 20.56 10.61 -14.11
C PRO A 9 19.17 10.18 -14.61
N ALA A 10 18.86 10.50 -15.86
CA ALA A 10 17.59 10.14 -16.51
C ALA A 10 17.43 8.62 -16.49
N THR A 11 16.50 8.13 -15.69
CA THR A 11 16.14 6.71 -15.67
C THR A 11 15.61 6.34 -17.06
N PRO A 12 16.02 5.20 -17.66
CA PRO A 12 15.50 4.76 -18.95
C PRO A 12 13.97 4.72 -18.91
N ALA A 13 13.31 5.08 -20.01
CA ALA A 13 11.86 5.17 -20.11
C ALA A 13 11.21 3.82 -19.71
N ARG A 14 10.71 3.75 -18.48
CA ARG A 14 10.09 2.56 -17.92
C ARG A 14 8.75 2.31 -18.60
N LYS A 15 8.48 1.05 -18.97
CA LYS A 15 7.18 0.65 -19.50
C LYS A 15 6.18 0.45 -18.35
N LYS A 16 4.90 0.71 -18.63
CA LYS A 16 3.79 0.38 -17.73
C LYS A 16 3.76 -1.12 -17.47
N VAL A 17 3.74 -1.52 -16.20
CA VAL A 17 3.62 -2.92 -15.81
C VAL A 17 2.20 -3.42 -16.14
N THR A 18 2.14 -4.61 -16.74
CA THR A 18 0.90 -5.28 -17.16
C THR A 18 0.88 -6.72 -16.68
N ILE A 19 -0.30 -7.33 -16.60
CA ILE A 19 -0.44 -8.76 -16.22
C ILE A 19 0.41 -9.69 -17.11
N PRO A 20 0.43 -9.55 -18.45
CA PRO A 20 1.34 -10.37 -19.28
C PRO A 20 2.81 -10.24 -18.88
N MET A 21 3.29 -9.04 -18.50
CA MET A 21 4.67 -8.88 -18.04
C MET A 21 4.92 -9.61 -16.71
N LEU A 22 3.95 -9.67 -15.80
CA LEU A 22 4.07 -10.43 -14.55
C LEU A 22 4.14 -11.94 -14.81
N VAL A 23 3.33 -12.42 -15.76
CA VAL A 23 3.39 -13.83 -16.22
C VAL A 23 4.73 -14.14 -16.90
N ASP A 24 5.27 -13.21 -17.69
CA ASP A 24 6.60 -13.37 -18.29
C ASP A 24 7.71 -13.41 -17.24
N LYS A 25 7.64 -12.56 -16.20
CA LYS A 25 8.57 -12.61 -15.07
C LYS A 25 8.52 -13.98 -14.40
N MET A 26 7.32 -14.49 -14.07
CA MET A 26 7.15 -15.82 -13.50
C MET A 26 7.83 -16.89 -14.35
N LYS A 27 7.57 -16.92 -15.66
CA LYS A 27 8.15 -17.91 -16.59
C LYS A 27 9.67 -17.83 -16.68
N LYS A 28 10.25 -16.65 -16.50
CA LYS A 28 11.70 -16.41 -16.53
C LYS A 28 12.37 -16.59 -15.17
N GLY A 29 11.61 -16.82 -14.10
CA GLY A 29 12.13 -16.85 -12.73
C GLY A 29 12.57 -15.46 -12.22
N GLU A 30 12.05 -14.39 -12.82
CA GLU A 30 12.30 -13.00 -12.37
C GLU A 30 11.32 -12.65 -11.25
N PRO A 31 11.80 -12.28 -10.03
CA PRO A 31 10.90 -11.99 -8.91
C PRO A 31 10.00 -10.78 -9.19
N ILE A 32 8.71 -10.92 -8.82
CA ILE A 32 7.72 -9.84 -8.82
C ILE A 32 7.80 -9.10 -7.49
N VAL A 33 7.89 -7.77 -7.52
CA VAL A 33 7.92 -6.95 -6.31
C VAL A 33 6.58 -6.26 -6.14
N GLN A 34 5.87 -6.61 -5.07
CA GLN A 34 4.58 -6.02 -4.69
C GLN A 34 4.73 -5.28 -3.35
N LEU A 35 4.18 -4.08 -3.25
CA LEU A 35 4.26 -3.23 -2.06
C LEU A 35 2.89 -2.66 -1.71
N ALA A 36 2.50 -2.73 -0.44
CA ALA A 36 1.37 -1.97 0.05
C ALA A 36 1.74 -0.49 0.19
N VAL A 37 0.95 0.38 -0.44
CA VAL A 37 1.09 1.83 -0.44
C VAL A 37 -0.26 2.49 -0.26
N TYR A 38 -0.30 3.64 0.44
CA TYR A 38 -1.57 4.22 0.87
C TYR A 38 -1.71 5.70 0.53
N ASP A 39 -0.62 6.37 0.17
CA ASP A 39 -0.54 7.82 0.00
C ASP A 39 0.18 8.21 -1.30
N TYR A 40 0.04 9.49 -1.65
CA TYR A 40 0.58 10.05 -2.88
C TYR A 40 2.12 10.06 -2.92
N GLU A 41 2.76 10.46 -1.82
CA GLU A 41 4.23 10.64 -1.77
C GLU A 41 4.94 9.29 -1.84
N THR A 42 4.49 8.33 -1.04
CA THR A 42 5.03 6.97 -1.08
C THR A 42 4.80 6.30 -2.44
N ALA A 43 3.63 6.54 -3.06
CA ALA A 43 3.34 6.01 -4.39
C ALA A 43 4.29 6.56 -5.47
N ILE A 44 4.63 7.86 -5.46
CA ILE A 44 5.62 8.45 -6.38
C ILE A 44 6.99 7.77 -6.22
N ILE A 45 7.42 7.59 -4.97
CA ILE A 45 8.73 7.00 -4.68
C ILE A 45 8.75 5.53 -5.11
N ALA A 46 7.75 4.75 -4.73
CA ALA A 46 7.63 3.34 -5.09
C ALA A 46 7.56 3.13 -6.60
N ASP A 47 6.78 3.97 -7.30
CA ASP A 47 6.69 3.94 -8.76
C ASP A 47 8.05 4.29 -9.40
N ARG A 48 8.76 5.29 -8.89
CA ARG A 48 10.07 5.72 -9.39
C ARG A 48 11.14 4.65 -9.25
N VAL A 49 11.20 3.97 -8.10
CA VAL A 49 12.22 2.93 -7.84
C VAL A 49 11.93 1.60 -8.50
N GLY A 50 10.74 1.43 -9.08
CA GLY A 50 10.49 0.28 -9.93
C GLY A 50 9.69 -0.84 -9.28
N ILE A 51 8.90 -0.58 -8.26
CA ILE A 51 7.93 -1.56 -7.74
C ILE A 51 6.97 -1.98 -8.86
N ASP A 52 6.74 -3.29 -9.01
CA ASP A 52 5.90 -3.84 -10.07
C ASP A 52 4.41 -3.62 -9.77
N ILE A 53 3.97 -3.91 -8.55
CA ILE A 53 2.57 -3.81 -8.13
C ILE A 53 2.48 -2.87 -6.92
N LEU A 54 1.71 -1.80 -7.07
CA LEU A 54 1.36 -0.87 -6.01
C LEU A 54 -0.02 -1.27 -5.48
N CYS A 55 -0.05 -1.87 -4.30
CA CYS A 55 -1.27 -2.41 -3.70
C CYS A 55 -1.83 -1.41 -2.67
N VAL A 56 -3.00 -0.89 -2.92
CA VAL A 56 -3.77 -0.17 -1.90
C VAL A 56 -4.47 -1.19 -1.04
N SER A 57 -3.87 -1.51 0.09
CA SER A 57 -4.38 -2.51 1.01
C SER A 57 -5.30 -1.89 2.07
N ASP A 58 -6.28 -2.66 2.53
CA ASP A 58 -7.14 -2.30 3.66
C ASP A 58 -6.36 -2.17 4.99
N THR A 59 -5.14 -2.76 5.08
CA THR A 59 -4.22 -2.50 6.19
C THR A 59 -3.88 -1.01 6.36
N GLY A 60 -4.10 -0.18 5.31
CA GLY A 60 -4.00 1.28 5.42
C GLY A 60 -4.91 1.87 6.49
N GLY A 61 -6.07 1.27 6.74
CA GLY A 61 -6.95 1.67 7.85
C GLY A 61 -6.27 1.53 9.21
N MET A 62 -5.47 0.48 9.41
CA MET A 62 -4.74 0.27 10.64
C MET A 62 -3.55 1.23 10.76
N VAL A 63 -2.73 1.35 9.70
CA VAL A 63 -1.45 2.08 9.78
C VAL A 63 -1.55 3.58 9.54
N LEU A 64 -2.59 4.07 8.85
CA LEU A 64 -2.81 5.50 8.64
C LEU A 64 -3.90 6.08 9.54
N PHE A 65 -4.96 5.31 9.80
CA PHE A 65 -6.13 5.82 10.53
C PHE A 65 -6.22 5.29 11.95
N GLY A 66 -5.36 4.33 12.34
CA GLY A 66 -5.30 3.79 13.68
C GLY A 66 -6.45 2.83 14.02
N HIS A 67 -7.09 2.23 13.02
CA HIS A 67 -8.07 1.17 13.28
C HIS A 67 -7.42 -0.07 13.90
N GLU A 68 -8.14 -0.74 14.79
CA GLU A 68 -7.65 -1.95 15.44
C GLU A 68 -7.67 -3.18 14.52
N SER A 69 -8.46 -3.13 13.43
CA SER A 69 -8.66 -4.25 12.50
C SER A 69 -9.03 -3.76 11.11
N THR A 70 -8.67 -4.55 10.09
CA THR A 70 -9.11 -4.32 8.70
C THR A 70 -10.63 -4.41 8.53
N THR A 71 -11.34 -5.09 9.45
CA THR A 71 -12.81 -5.16 9.42
C THR A 71 -13.50 -3.84 9.72
N SER A 72 -12.79 -2.87 10.29
CA SER A 72 -13.30 -1.53 10.57
C SER A 72 -13.10 -0.54 9.41
N VAL A 73 -12.37 -0.96 8.38
CA VAL A 73 -12.01 -0.10 7.24
C VAL A 73 -13.19 0.03 6.29
N SER A 74 -13.59 1.27 6.03
CA SER A 74 -14.68 1.57 5.12
C SER A 74 -14.28 1.51 3.64
N PHE A 75 -15.27 1.35 2.77
CA PHE A 75 -15.11 1.44 1.32
C PHE A 75 -14.51 2.79 0.90
N GLU A 76 -14.95 3.87 1.53
CA GLU A 76 -14.55 5.23 1.25
C GLU A 76 -13.08 5.50 1.63
N GLU A 77 -12.61 4.98 2.76
CA GLU A 77 -11.19 5.10 3.16
C GLU A 77 -10.27 4.43 2.14
N VAL A 78 -10.59 3.20 1.70
CA VAL A 78 -9.84 2.54 0.63
C VAL A 78 -9.91 3.33 -0.67
N MET A 79 -11.07 3.93 -0.99
CA MET A 79 -11.24 4.77 -2.18
C MET A 79 -10.33 6.02 -2.12
N PHE A 80 -10.23 6.71 -0.98
CA PHE A 80 -9.35 7.86 -0.83
C PHE A 80 -7.87 7.49 -1.02
N MET A 81 -7.44 6.39 -0.41
CA MET A 81 -6.08 5.87 -0.61
C MET A 81 -5.84 5.51 -2.09
N ALA A 82 -6.79 4.82 -2.73
CA ALA A 82 -6.68 4.45 -4.15
C ALA A 82 -6.52 5.67 -5.06
N GLN A 83 -7.30 6.72 -4.84
CA GLN A 83 -7.20 7.97 -5.59
C GLN A 83 -5.86 8.69 -5.37
N ALA A 84 -5.30 8.63 -4.17
CA ALA A 84 -3.98 9.19 -3.86
C ALA A 84 -2.89 8.43 -4.62
N VAL A 85 -2.89 7.09 -4.54
CA VAL A 85 -1.93 6.22 -5.25
C VAL A 85 -2.06 6.35 -6.76
N LYS A 86 -3.28 6.47 -7.29
CA LYS A 86 -3.53 6.75 -8.73
C LYS A 86 -2.77 7.98 -9.21
N ARG A 87 -2.82 9.07 -8.44
CA ARG A 87 -2.13 10.32 -8.81
C ARG A 87 -0.61 10.20 -8.74
N GLY A 88 -0.09 9.37 -7.82
CA GLY A 88 1.34 9.17 -7.60
C GLY A 88 2.01 8.15 -8.53
N SER A 89 1.25 7.27 -9.19
CA SER A 89 1.79 6.16 -9.97
C SER A 89 1.49 6.25 -11.46
N LYS A 90 2.52 5.93 -12.30
CA LYS A 90 2.42 5.90 -13.76
C LYS A 90 2.74 4.54 -14.35
N TYR A 91 3.67 3.81 -13.77
CA TYR A 91 4.27 2.62 -14.34
C TYR A 91 3.89 1.34 -13.59
N GLY A 92 3.84 1.35 -12.25
CA GLY A 92 3.44 0.21 -11.46
C GLY A 92 1.97 -0.18 -11.68
N LEU A 93 1.65 -1.46 -11.68
CA LEU A 93 0.27 -1.96 -11.76
C LEU A 93 -0.47 -1.60 -10.46
N ARG A 94 -1.56 -0.85 -10.57
CA ARG A 94 -2.36 -0.41 -9.41
C ARG A 94 -3.36 -1.48 -9.02
N MET A 95 -3.18 -2.02 -7.84
CA MET A 95 -4.06 -2.98 -7.21
C MET A 95 -4.81 -2.32 -6.06
N VAL A 96 -6.08 -2.69 -5.86
CA VAL A 96 -6.88 -2.21 -4.73
C VAL A 96 -7.56 -3.39 -4.06
N ASP A 97 -7.50 -3.44 -2.73
CA ASP A 97 -8.19 -4.45 -1.94
C ASP A 97 -9.69 -4.19 -1.94
N MET A 98 -10.46 -5.27 -2.01
CA MET A 98 -11.90 -5.24 -1.72
C MET A 98 -12.06 -5.34 -0.19
N PRO A 99 -12.40 -4.26 0.53
CA PRO A 99 -12.49 -4.28 1.99
C PRO A 99 -13.61 -5.19 2.50
N TYR A 100 -13.60 -5.43 3.80
CA TYR A 100 -14.57 -6.30 4.48
C TYR A 100 -16.02 -5.97 4.08
N MET A 101 -16.79 -7.00 3.76
CA MET A 101 -18.20 -6.95 3.33
C MET A 101 -18.45 -6.16 2.02
N SER A 102 -17.42 -5.79 1.28
CA SER A 102 -17.59 -5.08 0.00
C SER A 102 -17.92 -6.00 -1.19
N PHE A 103 -17.70 -7.32 -1.07
CA PHE A 103 -17.95 -8.29 -2.15
C PHE A 103 -18.59 -9.60 -1.67
N HIS A 104 -18.95 -9.70 -0.39
CA HIS A 104 -19.36 -10.95 0.24
C HIS A 104 -20.86 -11.27 0.17
N LEU A 105 -21.70 -10.30 -0.18
CA LEU A 105 -23.17 -10.44 -0.11
C LEU A 105 -23.76 -11.01 -1.39
N SER A 106 -23.29 -10.54 -2.55
CA SER A 106 -23.80 -10.97 -3.86
C SER A 106 -22.81 -10.71 -4.98
N ALA A 107 -22.97 -11.40 -6.11
CA ALA A 107 -22.20 -11.14 -7.32
C ALA A 107 -22.39 -9.71 -7.84
N GLN A 108 -23.61 -9.16 -7.75
CA GLN A 108 -23.91 -7.79 -8.14
C GLN A 108 -23.13 -6.78 -7.29
N GLN A 109 -23.14 -6.93 -5.96
CA GLN A 109 -22.38 -6.06 -5.06
C GLN A 109 -20.88 -6.12 -5.38
N ALA A 110 -20.36 -7.32 -5.60
CA ALA A 110 -18.94 -7.52 -5.90
C ALA A 110 -18.53 -6.78 -7.18
N VAL A 111 -19.30 -6.90 -8.25
CA VAL A 111 -19.05 -6.21 -9.52
C VAL A 111 -19.20 -4.70 -9.38
N ASP A 112 -20.29 -4.21 -8.76
CA ASP A 112 -20.55 -2.78 -8.60
C ASP A 112 -19.44 -2.08 -7.82
N ASN A 113 -18.98 -2.69 -6.74
CA ASN A 113 -17.93 -2.12 -5.91
C ASN A 113 -16.56 -2.19 -6.60
N ALA A 114 -16.22 -3.30 -7.24
CA ALA A 114 -15.00 -3.39 -8.05
C ALA A 114 -14.99 -2.34 -9.18
N ALA A 115 -16.11 -2.17 -9.89
CA ALA A 115 -16.24 -1.17 -10.95
C ALA A 115 -16.07 0.27 -10.45
N LYS A 116 -16.52 0.59 -9.21
CA LYS A 116 -16.27 1.90 -8.58
C LYS A 116 -14.78 2.11 -8.32
N TYR A 117 -14.06 1.12 -7.77
CA TYR A 117 -12.60 1.23 -7.57
C TYR A 117 -11.85 1.40 -8.89
N VAL A 118 -12.26 0.74 -9.97
CA VAL A 118 -11.66 0.92 -11.30
C VAL A 118 -11.94 2.33 -11.82
N SER A 119 -13.20 2.74 -11.87
CA SER A 119 -13.61 3.99 -12.52
C SER A 119 -13.22 5.25 -11.72
N GLN A 120 -13.39 5.23 -10.40
CA GLN A 120 -13.15 6.37 -9.52
C GLN A 120 -11.79 6.30 -8.82
N GLY A 121 -11.42 5.12 -8.30
CA GLY A 121 -10.17 4.89 -7.60
C GLY A 121 -8.95 4.72 -8.52
N GLY A 122 -9.17 4.35 -9.78
CA GLY A 122 -8.11 4.09 -10.76
C GLY A 122 -7.40 2.76 -10.55
N ALA A 123 -8.05 1.81 -9.89
CA ALA A 123 -7.60 0.43 -9.83
C ALA A 123 -7.51 -0.16 -11.25
N GLU A 124 -6.49 -0.98 -11.49
CA GLU A 124 -6.34 -1.75 -12.72
C GLU A 124 -6.64 -3.23 -12.47
N VAL A 125 -6.44 -3.65 -11.23
CA VAL A 125 -6.73 -4.99 -10.73
C VAL A 125 -7.25 -4.90 -9.30
N MET A 126 -8.04 -5.90 -8.89
CA MET A 126 -8.55 -6.00 -7.52
C MET A 126 -7.80 -7.09 -6.75
N LYS A 127 -7.75 -6.99 -5.41
CA LYS A 127 -7.35 -8.10 -4.54
C LYS A 127 -8.55 -8.51 -3.68
N CYS A 128 -8.84 -9.81 -3.63
CA CYS A 128 -9.96 -10.38 -2.89
C CYS A 128 -9.45 -11.44 -1.91
N GLU A 129 -9.65 -11.17 -0.63
CA GLU A 129 -9.37 -12.09 0.45
C GLU A 129 -10.49 -13.13 0.57
N GLY A 130 -10.17 -14.41 0.52
CA GLY A 130 -11.25 -15.38 0.55
C GLY A 130 -10.81 -16.85 0.54
N ASN A 131 -11.74 -17.67 0.15
CA ASN A 131 -11.60 -19.11 -0.02
C ASN A 131 -12.58 -19.62 -1.08
N GLN A 132 -12.68 -20.93 -1.27
CA GLN A 132 -13.59 -21.56 -2.23
C GLN A 132 -15.06 -21.06 -2.15
N HIS A 133 -15.56 -20.67 -0.97
CA HIS A 133 -16.92 -20.14 -0.83
C HIS A 133 -17.13 -18.78 -1.46
N HIS A 134 -16.05 -18.01 -1.62
CA HIS A 134 -16.05 -16.68 -2.24
C HIS A 134 -15.76 -16.70 -3.74
N ALA A 135 -15.30 -17.85 -4.27
CA ALA A 135 -14.89 -18.00 -5.68
C ALA A 135 -15.97 -17.52 -6.67
N LYS A 136 -17.24 -17.79 -6.40
CA LYS A 136 -18.37 -17.33 -7.23
C LYS A 136 -18.51 -15.80 -7.36
N TYR A 137 -18.13 -15.05 -6.33
CA TYR A 137 -18.14 -13.58 -6.35
C TYR A 137 -16.92 -13.03 -7.08
N ILE A 138 -15.77 -13.68 -6.91
CA ILE A 138 -14.53 -13.39 -7.62
C ILE A 138 -14.72 -13.66 -9.12
N GLU A 139 -15.32 -14.78 -9.48
CA GLU A 139 -15.64 -15.13 -10.88
C GLU A 139 -16.52 -14.05 -11.54
N ALA A 140 -17.51 -13.51 -10.80
CA ALA A 140 -18.36 -12.45 -11.33
C ALA A 140 -17.57 -11.17 -11.64
N ILE A 141 -16.61 -10.77 -10.77
CA ILE A 141 -15.73 -9.62 -11.00
C ILE A 141 -14.87 -9.88 -12.24
N VAL A 142 -14.26 -11.07 -12.34
CA VAL A 142 -13.41 -11.44 -13.49
C VAL A 142 -14.20 -11.48 -14.79
N LYS A 143 -15.41 -12.06 -14.80
CA LYS A 143 -16.31 -12.09 -15.97
C LYS A 143 -16.78 -10.69 -16.38
N ALA A 144 -16.83 -9.75 -15.47
CA ALA A 144 -17.07 -8.33 -15.78
C ALA A 144 -15.84 -7.61 -16.41
N GLY A 145 -14.72 -8.30 -16.58
CA GLY A 145 -13.50 -7.79 -17.22
C GLY A 145 -12.52 -7.13 -16.24
N ILE A 146 -12.70 -7.30 -14.94
CA ILE A 146 -11.81 -6.74 -13.91
C ILE A 146 -10.91 -7.86 -13.39
N PRO A 147 -9.58 -7.81 -13.61
CA PRO A 147 -8.68 -8.85 -13.14
C PRO A 147 -8.57 -8.87 -11.61
N VAL A 148 -8.44 -10.07 -11.03
CA VAL A 148 -8.39 -10.26 -9.57
C VAL A 148 -7.15 -11.07 -9.18
N GLN A 149 -6.45 -10.62 -8.12
CA GLN A 149 -5.53 -11.43 -7.32
C GLN A 149 -6.31 -12.07 -6.17
N GLY A 150 -6.29 -13.40 -6.08
CA GLY A 150 -6.84 -14.11 -4.92
C GLY A 150 -5.88 -14.04 -3.73
N HIS A 151 -6.43 -14.00 -2.51
CA HIS A 151 -5.63 -13.93 -1.28
C HIS A 151 -6.06 -15.03 -0.31
N ILE A 152 -5.13 -15.91 0.05
CA ILE A 152 -5.31 -17.05 0.93
C ILE A 152 -4.31 -17.05 2.08
N GLY A 153 -4.52 -17.90 3.07
CA GLY A 153 -3.66 -18.05 4.24
C GLY A 153 -4.24 -17.36 5.46
N ILE A 154 -3.49 -16.50 6.10
CA ILE A 154 -4.08 -15.52 7.01
C ILE A 154 -4.96 -14.61 6.18
N THR A 155 -6.18 -14.51 6.63
CA THR A 155 -7.20 -13.64 6.07
C THR A 155 -7.68 -12.75 7.21
N PRO A 156 -7.12 -11.51 7.35
CA PRO A 156 -7.42 -10.61 8.47
C PRO A 156 -8.92 -10.37 8.69
N MET A 157 -9.71 -10.35 7.64
CA MET A 157 -11.18 -10.24 7.73
C MET A 157 -11.84 -11.42 8.44
N ARG A 158 -11.16 -12.57 8.53
CA ARG A 158 -11.66 -13.80 9.18
C ARG A 158 -10.91 -14.15 10.46
N MET A 159 -10.19 -13.22 11.03
CA MET A 159 -9.35 -13.42 12.20
C MET A 159 -10.06 -14.12 13.38
N PRO A 160 -11.33 -13.79 13.73
CA PRO A 160 -12.05 -14.52 14.77
C PRO A 160 -12.21 -16.02 14.48
N GLN A 161 -12.34 -16.40 13.20
CA GLN A 161 -12.46 -17.81 12.79
C GLN A 161 -11.10 -18.52 12.81
N LEU A 162 -10.02 -17.79 12.53
CA LEU A 162 -8.65 -18.34 12.52
C LEU A 162 -8.03 -18.43 13.91
N GLY A 163 -8.63 -17.78 14.92
CA GLY A 163 -8.15 -17.77 16.30
C GLY A 163 -6.92 -16.89 16.55
N GLY A 164 -6.54 -16.04 15.60
CA GLY A 164 -5.42 -15.11 15.72
C GLY A 164 -4.46 -15.15 14.53
N PHE A 165 -3.39 -14.34 14.58
CA PHE A 165 -2.36 -14.22 13.53
C PHE A 165 -1.36 -15.39 13.60
N PHE A 166 -1.81 -16.61 13.27
CA PHE A 166 -0.95 -17.80 13.26
C PHE A 166 -0.72 -18.31 11.84
N ALA A 167 0.50 -18.78 11.57
CA ALA A 167 0.82 -19.39 10.28
C ALA A 167 -0.14 -20.54 9.94
N GLN A 168 -0.70 -20.48 8.75
CA GLN A 168 -1.68 -21.42 8.23
C GLN A 168 -0.99 -22.58 7.47
N GLY A 169 -1.66 -23.74 7.39
CA GLY A 169 -1.13 -24.88 6.64
C GLY A 169 -0.12 -25.73 7.40
N LYS A 170 -0.10 -25.69 8.76
CA LYS A 170 0.83 -26.47 9.58
C LYS A 170 0.51 -27.98 9.65
N THR A 171 -0.67 -28.39 9.28
CA THR A 171 -1.06 -29.81 9.18
C THR A 171 -1.39 -30.14 7.72
N ALA A 172 -1.28 -31.41 7.33
CA ALA A 172 -1.57 -31.85 5.98
C ALA A 172 -2.99 -31.48 5.52
N ASP A 173 -3.98 -31.63 6.41
CA ASP A 173 -5.38 -31.27 6.11
C ASP A 173 -5.54 -29.78 5.87
N ARG A 174 -4.96 -28.93 6.73
CA ARG A 174 -5.01 -27.47 6.57
C ARG A 174 -4.21 -27.00 5.34
N ALA A 175 -3.09 -27.64 5.03
CA ALA A 175 -2.33 -27.38 3.82
C ALA A 175 -3.17 -27.73 2.58
N LYS A 176 -3.86 -28.87 2.58
CA LYS A 176 -4.75 -29.27 1.50
C LYS A 176 -5.90 -28.28 1.29
N GLU A 177 -6.55 -27.83 2.35
CA GLU A 177 -7.62 -26.83 2.27
C GLU A 177 -7.13 -25.53 1.61
N LEU A 178 -5.93 -25.05 1.95
CA LEU A 178 -5.34 -23.85 1.33
C LEU A 178 -5.04 -24.06 -0.16
N VAL A 179 -4.60 -25.26 -0.53
CA VAL A 179 -4.40 -25.62 -1.94
C VAL A 179 -5.73 -25.65 -2.69
N ASP A 180 -6.76 -26.25 -2.10
CA ASP A 180 -8.12 -26.28 -2.69
C ASP A 180 -8.69 -24.85 -2.83
N ASP A 181 -8.49 -23.97 -1.84
CA ASP A 181 -8.88 -22.56 -1.89
C ASP A 181 -8.17 -21.82 -3.03
N ALA A 182 -6.85 -22.04 -3.18
CA ALA A 182 -6.07 -21.43 -4.25
C ALA A 182 -6.55 -21.87 -5.65
N TRP A 183 -6.78 -23.16 -5.84
CA TRP A 183 -7.30 -23.68 -7.11
C TRP A 183 -8.70 -23.17 -7.41
N ALA A 184 -9.59 -23.10 -6.42
CA ALA A 184 -10.94 -22.54 -6.62
C ALA A 184 -10.88 -21.06 -7.09
N MET A 185 -9.92 -20.28 -6.60
CA MET A 185 -9.72 -18.90 -7.06
C MET A 185 -9.12 -18.82 -8.46
N VAL A 186 -8.19 -19.73 -8.79
CA VAL A 186 -7.64 -19.82 -10.17
C VAL A 186 -8.73 -20.23 -11.16
N ASP A 187 -9.57 -21.19 -10.80
CA ASP A 187 -10.73 -21.62 -11.61
C ASP A 187 -11.75 -20.49 -11.78
N ALA A 188 -11.89 -19.61 -10.78
CA ALA A 188 -12.68 -18.38 -10.86
C ALA A 188 -12.04 -17.31 -11.77
N GLY A 189 -10.83 -17.52 -12.26
CA GLY A 189 -10.11 -16.64 -13.19
C GLY A 189 -9.15 -15.65 -12.56
N CYS A 190 -8.72 -15.85 -11.31
CA CYS A 190 -7.67 -15.04 -10.72
C CYS A 190 -6.38 -15.09 -11.55
N PHE A 191 -5.77 -13.93 -11.81
CA PHE A 191 -4.50 -13.85 -12.57
C PHE A 191 -3.27 -14.12 -11.69
N SER A 192 -3.41 -14.09 -10.37
CA SER A 192 -2.37 -14.43 -9.40
C SER A 192 -2.97 -14.81 -8.05
N ILE A 193 -2.20 -15.48 -7.20
CA ILE A 193 -2.56 -15.85 -5.84
C ILE A 193 -1.55 -15.27 -4.85
N MET A 194 -2.02 -14.60 -3.80
CA MET A 194 -1.20 -14.19 -2.66
C MET A 194 -1.36 -15.20 -1.52
N CYS A 195 -0.23 -15.65 -0.97
CA CYS A 195 -0.14 -16.52 0.20
C CYS A 195 0.33 -15.69 1.39
N GLU A 196 -0.57 -15.39 2.35
CA GLU A 196 -0.20 -14.66 3.55
C GLU A 196 0.03 -15.59 4.73
N VAL A 197 1.26 -15.57 5.25
CA VAL A 197 1.69 -16.32 6.45
C VAL A 197 1.25 -17.79 6.40
N THR A 198 1.36 -18.41 5.22
CA THR A 198 1.25 -19.85 5.06
C THR A 198 2.60 -20.50 5.37
N THR A 199 2.62 -21.82 5.59
CA THR A 199 3.90 -22.52 5.63
C THR A 199 4.61 -22.42 4.29
N SER A 200 5.95 -22.42 4.31
CA SER A 200 6.78 -22.29 3.10
C SER A 200 6.50 -23.42 2.10
N GLU A 201 6.23 -24.61 2.58
CA GLU A 201 5.94 -25.79 1.79
C GLU A 201 4.64 -25.65 0.98
N VAL A 202 3.60 -25.05 1.59
CA VAL A 202 2.34 -24.75 0.88
C VAL A 202 2.58 -23.72 -0.21
N CYS A 203 3.28 -22.64 0.12
CA CYS A 203 3.58 -21.58 -0.86
C CYS A 203 4.43 -22.10 -2.02
N GLN A 204 5.44 -22.93 -1.73
CA GLN A 204 6.28 -23.58 -2.75
C GLN A 204 5.45 -24.49 -3.64
N TYR A 205 4.64 -25.38 -3.08
CA TYR A 205 3.78 -26.27 -3.83
C TYR A 205 2.86 -25.50 -4.80
N LEU A 206 2.25 -24.41 -4.31
CA LEU A 206 1.40 -23.56 -5.14
C LEU A 206 2.21 -22.86 -6.26
N ALA A 207 3.41 -22.39 -5.97
CA ALA A 207 4.27 -21.78 -6.99
C ALA A 207 4.70 -22.79 -8.08
N GLU A 208 4.89 -24.06 -7.72
CA GLU A 208 5.27 -25.10 -8.67
C GLU A 208 4.09 -25.64 -9.51
N THR A 209 2.86 -25.51 -9.00
CA THR A 209 1.69 -26.17 -9.61
C THR A 209 0.67 -25.24 -10.25
N LEU A 210 0.52 -24.00 -9.74
CA LEU A 210 -0.45 -23.07 -10.30
C LEU A 210 0.04 -22.46 -11.63
N PRO A 211 -0.87 -22.25 -12.61
CA PRO A 211 -0.53 -21.65 -13.89
C PRO A 211 -0.39 -20.12 -13.84
N VAL A 212 -0.49 -19.52 -12.66
CA VAL A 212 -0.50 -18.08 -12.41
C VAL A 212 0.58 -17.67 -11.39
N PRO A 213 1.04 -16.41 -11.38
CA PRO A 213 1.99 -15.94 -10.39
C PRO A 213 1.50 -16.14 -8.94
N VAL A 214 2.36 -16.69 -8.09
CA VAL A 214 2.16 -16.79 -6.64
C VAL A 214 3.02 -15.75 -5.95
N ILE A 215 2.42 -14.97 -5.04
CA ILE A 215 3.08 -13.89 -4.29
C ILE A 215 3.09 -14.25 -2.81
N SER A 216 4.25 -14.22 -2.20
CA SER A 216 4.44 -14.47 -0.77
C SER A 216 4.29 -13.20 0.05
N LEU A 217 3.49 -13.25 1.12
CA LEU A 217 3.54 -12.33 2.24
C LEU A 217 3.79 -13.15 3.51
N GLY A 218 5.04 -13.23 3.93
CA GLY A 218 5.42 -14.04 5.09
C GLY A 218 5.32 -15.57 4.90
N ALA A 219 5.28 -16.05 3.65
CA ALA A 219 5.19 -17.47 3.29
C ALA A 219 6.49 -18.04 2.69
N GLY A 220 7.63 -17.40 2.94
CA GLY A 220 8.94 -17.82 2.44
C GLY A 220 9.29 -17.21 1.08
N ASN A 221 10.37 -17.69 0.46
CA ASN A 221 10.97 -17.12 -0.75
C ASN A 221 10.81 -18.00 -2.01
N ALA A 222 10.06 -19.10 -1.92
CA ALA A 222 9.84 -20.00 -3.05
C ALA A 222 8.75 -19.51 -4.04
N ALA A 223 8.05 -18.42 -3.71
CA ALA A 223 7.05 -17.81 -4.57
C ALA A 223 7.67 -17.06 -5.76
N HIS A 224 6.84 -16.73 -6.75
CA HIS A 224 7.24 -15.93 -7.92
C HIS A 224 7.45 -14.45 -7.60
N GLY A 225 7.06 -13.99 -6.41
CA GLY A 225 7.25 -12.63 -5.95
C GLY A 225 6.96 -12.47 -4.46
N VAL A 226 7.22 -11.28 -3.94
CA VAL A 226 7.04 -10.96 -2.53
C VAL A 226 6.24 -9.67 -2.38
N HIS A 227 5.31 -9.70 -1.43
CA HIS A 227 4.57 -8.54 -0.95
C HIS A 227 5.05 -8.17 0.46
N ILE A 228 5.10 -6.88 0.74
CA ILE A 228 5.34 -6.34 2.07
C ILE A 228 4.48 -5.10 2.33
N ILE A 229 4.13 -4.87 3.58
CA ILE A 229 3.46 -3.67 4.03
C ILE A 229 4.48 -2.52 4.08
N GLY A 230 4.20 -1.40 3.41
CA GLY A 230 5.16 -0.28 3.32
C GLY A 230 5.53 0.31 4.67
N SER A 231 4.57 0.45 5.60
CA SER A 231 4.84 0.94 6.96
C SER A 231 5.75 0.01 7.77
N ASP A 232 5.67 -1.32 7.57
CA ASP A 232 6.59 -2.27 8.21
C ASP A 232 8.01 -2.10 7.67
N LEU A 233 8.13 -1.95 6.34
CA LEU A 233 9.41 -1.76 5.66
C LEU A 233 10.14 -0.50 6.17
N PHE A 234 9.39 0.56 6.49
CA PHE A 234 9.89 1.84 6.97
C PHE A 234 9.87 1.98 8.50
N HIS A 235 9.36 0.97 9.22
CA HIS A 235 9.18 0.99 10.67
C HIS A 235 8.38 2.20 11.15
N LEU A 236 7.30 2.54 10.42
CA LEU A 236 6.40 3.65 10.79
C LEU A 236 5.23 3.22 11.67
N TYR A 237 4.98 1.91 11.76
CA TYR A 237 3.94 1.34 12.60
C TYR A 237 4.55 0.67 13.82
N GLU A 238 4.55 1.35 14.95
CA GLU A 238 5.24 0.94 16.18
C GLU A 238 4.52 -0.14 16.98
N ALA A 239 3.22 -0.41 16.70
CA ALA A 239 2.46 -1.35 17.51
C ALA A 239 3.00 -2.78 17.45
N HIS A 240 3.41 -3.24 16.28
CA HIS A 240 4.00 -4.56 16.06
C HIS A 240 4.62 -4.67 14.67
N VAL A 241 5.86 -5.10 14.60
CA VAL A 241 6.49 -5.50 13.33
C VAL A 241 6.41 -7.02 13.21
N PRO A 242 5.69 -7.55 12.21
CA PRO A 242 5.58 -9.00 12.02
C PRO A 242 6.96 -9.64 11.78
N ARG A 243 7.16 -10.85 12.31
CA ARG A 243 8.44 -11.58 12.17
C ARG A 243 8.93 -11.72 10.73
N HIS A 244 8.03 -11.77 9.78
CA HIS A 244 8.35 -11.91 8.36
C HIS A 244 8.72 -10.59 7.68
N SER A 245 8.45 -9.45 8.31
CA SER A 245 8.78 -8.14 7.78
C SER A 245 10.23 -7.79 8.10
N LYS A 246 10.96 -7.36 7.05
CA LYS A 246 12.31 -6.83 7.19
C LYS A 246 12.25 -5.32 7.18
N ILE A 247 12.78 -4.69 8.23
CA ILE A 247 12.97 -3.24 8.29
C ILE A 247 14.15 -2.88 7.40
N TYR A 248 13.94 -2.04 6.40
CA TYR A 248 14.99 -1.52 5.51
C TYR A 248 15.45 -0.12 5.92
N VAL A 249 14.54 0.65 6.52
CA VAL A 249 14.82 1.98 7.06
C VAL A 249 14.02 2.14 8.34
N ASP A 250 14.66 2.61 9.41
CA ASP A 250 13.99 3.00 10.65
C ASP A 250 13.70 4.52 10.60
N LEU A 251 12.48 4.89 10.23
CA LEU A 251 12.11 6.29 10.07
C LEU A 251 11.68 6.98 11.36
N VAL A 252 11.23 6.27 12.39
CA VAL A 252 10.74 6.88 13.62
C VAL A 252 11.78 7.80 14.26
N PRO A 253 13.02 7.35 14.57
CA PRO A 253 14.01 8.24 15.20
C PRO A 253 14.45 9.40 14.28
N ILE A 254 14.36 9.23 12.95
CA ILE A 254 14.67 10.31 12.00
C ILE A 254 13.59 11.40 12.05
N LEU A 255 12.32 10.99 12.10
CA LEU A 255 11.19 11.90 12.20
C LEU A 255 11.17 12.60 13.57
N GLU A 256 11.41 11.86 14.66
CA GLU A 256 11.51 12.42 16.02
C GLU A 256 12.59 13.50 16.12
N LYS A 257 13.77 13.21 15.55
CA LYS A 257 14.84 14.21 15.51
C LYS A 257 14.43 15.45 14.73
N GLY A 258 13.89 15.31 13.53
CA GLY A 258 13.47 16.44 12.70
C GLY A 258 12.39 17.30 13.38
N LEU A 259 11.39 16.66 14.00
CA LEU A 259 10.35 17.36 14.74
C LEU A 259 10.88 18.06 16.02
N SER A 260 11.84 17.43 16.70
CA SER A 260 12.48 18.02 17.88
C SER A 260 13.33 19.23 17.50
N ASP A 261 14.15 19.13 16.46
CA ASP A 261 14.95 20.24 15.95
C ASP A 261 14.04 21.42 15.55
N TYR A 262 12.97 21.16 14.77
CA TYR A 262 12.00 22.19 14.40
C TYR A 262 11.36 22.85 15.62
N ARG A 263 10.92 22.07 16.60
CA ARG A 263 10.32 22.60 17.85
C ARG A 263 11.29 23.53 18.59
N ASP A 264 12.55 23.12 18.69
CA ASP A 264 13.56 23.85 19.45
C ASP A 264 14.01 25.12 18.70
N ASP A 265 14.12 25.08 17.39
CA ASP A 265 14.38 26.25 16.55
C ASP A 265 13.27 27.28 16.66
N VAL A 266 12.00 26.85 16.65
CA VAL A 266 10.87 27.78 16.86
C VAL A 266 10.89 28.37 18.26
N ARG A 267 11.17 27.59 19.30
CA ARG A 267 11.23 28.05 20.68
C ARG A 267 12.38 29.03 20.94
N SER A 268 13.53 28.80 20.33
CA SER A 268 14.71 29.67 20.40
C SER A 268 14.60 30.88 19.46
N ARG A 269 13.61 30.93 18.56
CA ARG A 269 13.46 31.92 17.48
C ARG A 269 14.58 31.82 16.42
N ALA A 270 15.25 30.73 16.30
CA ALA A 270 16.19 30.47 15.21
C ALA A 270 15.45 30.27 13.86
N TYR A 271 14.23 29.70 13.92
CA TYR A 271 13.34 29.58 12.78
C TYR A 271 12.04 30.38 12.98
N PRO A 272 11.53 31.11 11.96
CA PRO A 272 12.13 31.35 10.65
C PRO A 272 13.31 32.33 10.71
N GLY A 273 14.40 32.01 10.01
CA GLY A 273 15.51 32.94 9.81
C GLY A 273 15.23 34.01 8.77
N LYS A 274 16.22 34.89 8.51
CA LYS A 274 16.09 35.95 7.49
C LYS A 274 15.81 35.39 6.10
N GLU A 275 16.42 34.27 5.76
CA GLU A 275 16.27 33.56 4.49
C GLU A 275 14.86 32.99 4.26
N HIS A 276 14.11 32.83 5.34
CA HIS A 276 12.72 32.35 5.34
C HIS A 276 11.70 33.49 5.43
N THR A 277 12.17 34.77 5.45
CA THR A 277 11.35 35.94 5.77
C THR A 277 11.33 36.90 4.59
N VAL A 278 10.15 37.41 4.27
CA VAL A 278 9.99 38.47 3.28
C VAL A 278 9.94 39.82 3.99
N PHE A 279 10.78 40.72 3.56
CA PHE A 279 10.85 42.09 4.13
C PHE A 279 10.31 43.11 3.13
N MET A 280 9.74 44.19 3.67
CA MET A 280 9.42 45.38 2.87
C MET A 280 10.70 46.02 2.40
N LYS A 281 10.65 46.72 1.24
CA LYS A 281 11.69 47.65 0.84
C LYS A 281 11.76 48.81 1.86
N GLU A 282 12.95 49.37 2.07
CA GLU A 282 13.19 50.35 3.10
C GLU A 282 12.28 51.59 3.01
N ASP A 283 12.04 52.09 1.80
CA ASP A 283 11.15 53.21 1.52
C ASP A 283 9.68 52.89 1.87
N GLU A 284 9.22 51.67 1.54
CA GLU A 284 7.86 51.22 1.89
C GLU A 284 7.69 50.97 3.38
N LEU A 285 8.72 50.43 4.05
CA LEU A 285 8.71 50.27 5.49
C LEU A 285 8.62 51.62 6.22
N ALA A 286 9.33 52.65 5.71
CA ALA A 286 9.26 54.00 6.25
C ALA A 286 7.84 54.59 6.13
N LYS A 287 7.23 54.51 4.92
CA LYS A 287 5.83 54.93 4.70
C LYS A 287 4.85 54.17 5.58
N PHE A 288 4.99 52.87 5.70
CA PHE A 288 4.15 52.03 6.56
C PHE A 288 4.24 52.48 8.03
N LYS A 289 5.45 52.73 8.54
CA LYS A 289 5.64 53.21 9.91
C LYS A 289 5.01 54.59 10.13
N GLN A 290 5.10 55.46 9.13
CA GLN A 290 4.47 56.81 9.17
C GLN A 290 2.94 56.71 9.17
N MET A 291 2.35 55.87 8.35
CA MET A 291 0.90 55.64 8.30
C MET A 291 0.32 55.04 9.55
N MET A 292 1.05 54.13 10.22
CA MET A 292 0.59 53.47 11.46
C MET A 292 0.74 54.35 12.70
N GLY A 293 1.50 55.44 12.62
CA GLY A 293 1.78 56.30 13.77
C GLY A 293 2.50 55.59 14.92
N SER A 294 2.79 56.32 16.01
CA SER A 294 3.52 55.78 17.17
C SER A 294 2.67 54.96 18.14
N LYS A 295 1.54 54.42 17.73
CA LYS A 295 0.73 53.52 18.57
C LYS A 295 1.40 52.13 18.64
N LYS A 296 2.08 51.85 19.75
CA LYS A 296 2.42 50.47 20.11
C LYS A 296 1.11 49.68 20.29
N PRO A 297 0.91 48.56 19.58
CA PRO A 297 -0.21 47.68 19.89
C PRO A 297 -0.04 47.17 21.31
N ALA A 298 -1.09 47.32 22.16
CA ALA A 298 -1.13 46.71 23.48
C ALA A 298 -0.93 45.19 23.30
N ARG A 299 0.12 44.65 23.88
CA ARG A 299 0.24 43.20 24.03
C ARG A 299 -0.85 42.81 25.05
N GLN A 300 -1.90 42.14 24.54
CA GLN A 300 -2.79 41.42 25.43
C GLN A 300 -1.96 40.24 26.00
N GLY A 301 -1.88 40.16 27.33
CA GLY A 301 -1.21 39.14 28.11
C GLY A 301 -1.87 37.76 27.99
#